data_3d5ed24acb84ef006f2dd5cec1cab5eb
#
_entry.id   3d5ed24acb84ef006f2dd5cec1cab5eb
#
_cell.length_a   1.000
_cell.length_b   1.000
_cell.length_c   1.000
_cell.angle_alpha   90.00
_cell.angle_beta   90.00
_cell.angle_gamma   90.00
#
_symmetry.space_group_name_H-M   'P 1'
#
loop_
_entity.id
_entity.type
_entity.pdbx_description
1 polymer ?
#
loop_
_entity_poly.entity_id
_entity_poly.type
_entity_poly.pdbx_seq_one_letter_code
_entity_poly.pdbx_strand_id
1 'polypeptide(L)'
;MKKTIRFFAFIMSLLFVASVLAGGNNSVYIDQTNADNSTVSITQTGSGNQVGDRTSLLQPAFLIDGNAMNLTLVQDGMNNSIVGNFIGGDSTASITQTGSTNSFSLTQGNFGTNAGSMTVTKTGDNNTVTFTMASTADTSNYLYNLTISGNHNTVTSTMNSKYIENNITLTGNYNSYTTVQNGANGTANTPGHKITSAIIGNSNTVSITQNGTTTPNIINLNVTGNNTSTTIVQH
;
A
#
# COMPACT_ATOMS: atom_id res chain seq x y z
N MET A 1 33.27 34.96 30.82
CA MET A 1 32.75 34.23 29.67
C MET A 1 31.55 33.40 30.10
N LYS A 2 30.33 33.83 29.76
CA LYS A 2 29.09 33.08 30.06
C LYS A 2 28.84 32.13 28.89
N LYS A 3 28.93 30.79 29.15
CA LYS A 3 28.53 29.79 28.19
C LYS A 3 27.01 29.66 28.19
N THR A 4 26.38 30.11 27.13
CA THR A 4 24.95 29.92 26.92
C THR A 4 24.76 28.51 26.33
N ILE A 5 24.21 27.62 27.12
CA ILE A 5 23.78 26.29 26.67
C ILE A 5 22.40 26.51 26.06
N ARG A 6 22.30 26.39 24.75
CA ARG A 6 21.01 26.33 24.05
C ARG A 6 20.50 24.92 24.08
N PHE A 7 19.48 24.65 24.88
CA PHE A 7 18.68 23.45 24.79
C PHE A 7 17.80 23.56 23.54
N PHE A 8 18.09 22.80 22.54
CA PHE A 8 17.13 22.52 21.47
C PHE A 8 16.15 21.47 22.02
N ALA A 9 14.97 21.91 22.43
CA ALA A 9 13.87 21.00 22.68
C ALA A 9 13.33 20.53 21.32
N PHE A 10 13.66 19.33 20.92
CA PHE A 10 13.01 18.64 19.81
C PHE A 10 11.60 18.27 20.29
N ILE A 11 10.59 19.00 19.87
CA ILE A 11 9.20 18.64 20.11
C ILE A 11 8.84 17.62 19.02
N MET A 12 9.04 16.36 19.29
CA MET A 12 8.48 15.27 18.51
C MET A 12 6.98 15.17 18.84
N SER A 13 6.12 15.73 18.02
CA SER A 13 4.67 15.48 18.15
C SER A 13 4.31 14.21 17.39
N LEU A 14 4.45 13.09 18.04
CA LEU A 14 3.97 11.80 17.59
C LEU A 14 2.64 11.50 18.28
N LEU A 15 1.58 11.32 17.51
CA LEU A 15 0.34 10.75 18.02
C LEU A 15 0.21 9.29 17.57
N PHE A 16 0.46 8.39 18.48
CA PHE A 16 0.23 6.96 18.28
C PHE A 16 -1.03 6.55 19.02
N VAL A 17 -2.00 6.01 18.30
CA VAL A 17 -3.20 5.43 18.87
C VAL A 17 -3.30 3.97 18.42
N ALA A 18 -3.08 3.06 19.33
CA ALA A 18 -3.34 1.65 19.11
C ALA A 18 -4.48 1.16 20.02
N SER A 19 -5.54 0.68 19.45
CA SER A 19 -6.60 0.00 20.17
C SER A 19 -6.67 -1.46 19.75
N VAL A 20 -6.35 -2.34 20.69
CA VAL A 20 -6.50 -3.79 20.50
C VAL A 20 -7.72 -4.23 21.27
N LEU A 21 -8.82 -4.49 20.59
CA LEU A 21 -10.04 -5.01 21.18
C LEU A 21 -10.03 -6.53 21.21
N ALA A 22 -9.96 -7.04 22.38
CA ALA A 22 -10.07 -8.40 22.90
C ALA A 22 -10.33 -9.56 21.94
N GLY A 23 -9.28 -10.04 21.31
CA GLY A 23 -9.11 -11.39 20.80
C GLY A 23 -7.67 -11.79 21.05
N GLY A 24 -7.37 -13.04 21.38
CA GLY A 24 -6.02 -13.45 21.71
C GLY A 24 -5.04 -13.33 20.53
N ASN A 25 -3.78 -12.99 20.82
CA ASN A 25 -2.65 -13.04 19.90
C ASN A 25 -2.62 -12.01 18.74
N ASN A 26 -3.26 -10.87 18.88
CA ASN A 26 -3.01 -9.75 17.97
C ASN A 26 -1.63 -9.14 18.24
N SER A 27 -0.92 -8.75 17.21
CA SER A 27 0.42 -8.18 17.34
C SER A 27 0.64 -6.97 16.44
N VAL A 28 1.38 -6.00 16.96
CA VAL A 28 1.78 -4.79 16.24
C VAL A 28 3.26 -4.54 16.47
N TYR A 29 4.02 -4.48 15.39
CA TYR A 29 5.44 -4.16 15.40
C TYR A 29 5.70 -2.98 14.46
N ILE A 30 5.96 -1.82 15.03
CA ILE A 30 6.22 -0.58 14.29
C ILE A 30 7.55 -0.03 14.72
N ASP A 31 8.32 0.41 13.75
CA ASP A 31 9.51 1.21 13.94
C ASP A 31 9.29 2.57 13.28
N GLN A 32 9.51 3.64 14.01
CA GLN A 32 9.32 5.00 13.55
C GLN A 32 10.63 5.77 13.63
N THR A 33 11.04 6.30 12.51
CA THR A 33 12.26 7.09 12.38
C THR A 33 11.93 8.37 11.60
N ASN A 34 12.44 9.52 12.05
CA ASN A 34 12.21 10.82 11.38
C ASN A 34 10.72 11.12 11.06
N ALA A 35 9.81 10.72 11.94
CA ALA A 35 8.38 10.73 11.68
C ALA A 35 7.69 11.97 12.29
N ASP A 36 8.24 13.15 12.05
CA ASP A 36 7.68 14.41 12.54
C ASP A 36 6.31 14.69 11.92
N ASN A 37 5.35 15.16 12.73
CA ASN A 37 3.97 15.42 12.33
C ASN A 37 3.24 14.21 11.73
N SER A 38 3.66 13.00 12.08
CA SER A 38 3.02 11.79 11.61
C SER A 38 1.98 11.28 12.60
N THR A 39 0.85 10.80 12.07
CA THR A 39 -0.20 10.18 12.86
C THR A 39 -0.35 8.73 12.47
N VAL A 40 -0.27 7.86 13.45
CA VAL A 40 -0.46 6.42 13.25
C VAL A 40 -1.62 5.96 14.12
N SER A 41 -2.63 5.39 13.50
CA SER A 41 -3.76 4.78 14.19
C SER A 41 -3.94 3.34 13.74
N ILE A 42 -3.96 2.42 14.70
CA ILE A 42 -4.10 0.99 14.42
C ILE A 42 -5.21 0.42 15.29
N THR A 43 -6.13 -0.25 14.65
CA THR A 43 -7.21 -0.98 15.31
C THR A 43 -7.23 -2.42 14.84
N GLN A 44 -7.16 -3.34 15.79
CA GLN A 44 -7.27 -4.77 15.52
C GLN A 44 -8.40 -5.37 16.34
N THR A 45 -9.38 -5.94 15.68
CA THR A 45 -10.51 -6.65 16.29
C THR A 45 -10.46 -8.11 15.88
N GLY A 46 -10.76 -9.01 16.81
CA GLY A 46 -10.64 -10.46 16.56
C GLY A 46 -9.30 -11.02 17.05
N SER A 47 -8.79 -12.05 16.42
CA SER A 47 -7.61 -12.75 16.93
C SER A 47 -6.56 -13.06 15.87
N GLY A 48 -5.30 -13.10 16.29
CA GLY A 48 -4.18 -13.46 15.41
C GLY A 48 -3.87 -12.45 14.32
N ASN A 49 -4.40 -11.23 14.40
CA ASN A 49 -4.09 -10.18 13.43
C ASN A 49 -2.68 -9.61 13.68
N GLN A 50 -1.97 -9.33 12.62
CA GLN A 50 -0.58 -8.88 12.69
C GLN A 50 -0.34 -7.64 11.83
N VAL A 51 0.34 -6.65 12.40
CA VAL A 51 0.96 -5.54 11.68
C VAL A 51 2.47 -5.56 11.94
N GLY A 52 3.26 -5.57 10.87
CA GLY A 52 4.70 -5.80 10.96
C GLY A 52 5.06 -7.26 11.20
N ASP A 53 6.28 -7.63 10.96
CA ASP A 53 6.80 -8.96 11.26
C ASP A 53 8.06 -8.86 12.12
N ARG A 54 8.10 -9.60 13.21
CA ARG A 54 9.27 -9.69 14.09
C ARG A 54 9.81 -11.12 14.22
N THR A 55 9.33 -12.02 13.40
CA THR A 55 9.77 -13.43 13.46
C THR A 55 11.21 -13.63 12.97
N SER A 56 11.75 -12.63 12.27
CA SER A 56 13.14 -12.61 11.84
C SER A 56 13.81 -11.28 12.21
N LEU A 57 15.04 -11.36 12.72
CA LEU A 57 15.88 -10.17 12.93
C LEU A 57 16.22 -9.45 11.61
N LEU A 58 15.89 -10.05 10.48
CA LEU A 58 16.12 -9.54 9.12
C LEU A 58 14.84 -8.99 8.47
N GLN A 59 13.67 -9.23 9.06
CA GLN A 59 12.41 -8.65 8.59
C GLN A 59 12.06 -7.45 9.45
N PRO A 60 11.89 -6.29 8.86
CA PRO A 60 11.61 -5.10 9.63
C PRO A 60 10.21 -5.13 10.23
N ALA A 61 10.09 -4.59 11.42
CA ALA A 61 8.86 -3.98 11.85
C ALA A 61 8.25 -3.13 10.73
N PHE A 62 6.97 -2.84 10.79
CA PHE A 62 6.38 -1.89 9.86
C PHE A 62 7.10 -0.55 10.06
N LEU A 63 7.93 -0.17 9.10
CA LEU A 63 8.79 0.99 9.21
C LEU A 63 8.05 2.25 8.73
N ILE A 64 8.02 3.26 9.55
CA ILE A 64 7.53 4.59 9.22
C ILE A 64 8.71 5.55 9.31
N ASP A 65 9.17 6.03 8.16
CA ASP A 65 10.28 6.98 8.08
C ASP A 65 9.90 8.12 7.13
N GLY A 66 9.68 9.29 7.70
CA GLY A 66 9.30 10.48 6.95
C GLY A 66 8.32 11.39 7.70
N ASN A 67 8.20 12.61 7.21
CA ASN A 67 7.40 13.65 7.84
C ASN A 67 5.97 13.68 7.28
N ALA A 68 5.03 14.15 8.10
CA ALA A 68 3.64 14.42 7.72
C ALA A 68 2.85 13.18 7.21
N MET A 69 3.23 11.99 7.63
CA MET A 69 2.54 10.76 7.27
C MET A 69 1.26 10.60 8.10
N ASN A 70 0.20 10.18 7.45
CA ASN A 70 -1.06 9.87 8.10
C ASN A 70 -1.46 8.44 7.70
N LEU A 71 -1.35 7.52 8.64
CA LEU A 71 -1.61 6.09 8.39
C LEU A 71 -2.73 5.62 9.33
N THR A 72 -3.74 5.00 8.77
CA THR A 72 -4.80 4.33 9.51
C THR A 72 -4.86 2.87 9.07
N LEU A 73 -4.75 1.97 10.00
CA LEU A 73 -4.82 0.53 9.77
C LEU A 73 -5.96 -0.05 10.58
N VAL A 74 -6.84 -0.77 9.95
CA VAL A 74 -7.91 -1.51 10.62
C VAL A 74 -7.88 -2.96 10.16
N GLN A 75 -7.83 -3.88 11.10
CA GLN A 75 -7.97 -5.31 10.85
C GLN A 75 -9.11 -5.84 11.68
N ASP A 76 -10.11 -6.41 11.03
CA ASP A 76 -11.27 -7.00 11.68
C ASP A 76 -11.44 -8.45 11.21
N GLY A 77 -11.43 -9.38 12.15
CA GLY A 77 -11.51 -10.81 11.89
C GLY A 77 -10.30 -11.58 12.43
N MET A 78 -9.90 -12.63 11.75
CA MET A 78 -8.89 -13.54 12.26
C MET A 78 -7.69 -13.70 11.32
N ASN A 79 -6.50 -13.74 11.89
CA ASN A 79 -5.25 -14.06 11.18
C ASN A 79 -4.98 -13.16 9.95
N ASN A 80 -5.40 -11.91 9.99
CA ASN A 80 -5.05 -10.94 8.95
C ASN A 80 -3.64 -10.42 9.18
N SER A 81 -2.87 -10.28 8.11
CA SER A 81 -1.48 -9.84 8.16
C SER A 81 -1.23 -8.62 7.27
N ILE A 82 -0.57 -7.63 7.82
CA ILE A 82 0.04 -6.52 7.09
C ILE A 82 1.53 -6.55 7.41
N VAL A 83 2.36 -6.81 6.42
CA VAL A 83 3.81 -6.89 6.60
C VAL A 83 4.43 -5.50 6.43
N GLY A 84 5.62 -5.26 6.08
CA GLY A 84 6.27 -4.02 6.39
C GLY A 84 6.86 -3.22 5.25
N ASN A 85 7.49 -2.15 5.61
CA ASN A 85 8.11 -1.06 4.89
C ASN A 85 7.10 -0.06 4.30
N PHE A 86 7.09 1.10 4.88
CA PHE A 86 6.38 2.28 4.38
C PHE A 86 7.28 3.47 4.67
N ILE A 87 8.00 3.91 3.68
CA ILE A 87 8.98 4.97 3.77
C ILE A 87 8.56 6.12 2.86
N GLY A 88 8.54 7.34 3.36
CA GLY A 88 8.29 8.52 2.54
C GLY A 88 7.63 9.68 3.29
N GLY A 89 7.73 10.88 2.74
CA GLY A 89 7.07 12.08 3.23
C GLY A 89 5.74 12.36 2.54
N ASP A 90 4.88 13.15 3.18
CA ASP A 90 3.59 13.64 2.67
C ASP A 90 2.63 12.52 2.18
N SER A 91 2.70 11.36 2.82
CA SER A 91 1.93 10.18 2.42
C SER A 91 0.68 10.00 3.28
N THR A 92 -0.41 9.65 2.66
CA THR A 92 -1.62 9.21 3.33
C THR A 92 -1.84 7.74 2.99
N ALA A 93 -2.10 6.93 3.98
CA ALA A 93 -2.48 5.54 3.77
C ALA A 93 -3.73 5.24 4.61
N SER A 94 -4.60 4.43 4.12
CA SER A 94 -5.71 3.88 4.89
C SER A 94 -5.87 2.44 4.44
N ILE A 95 -5.67 1.51 5.33
CA ILE A 95 -5.72 0.09 5.01
C ILE A 95 -6.80 -0.53 5.90
N THR A 96 -7.73 -1.20 5.30
CA THR A 96 -8.78 -1.94 6.00
C THR A 96 -8.74 -3.38 5.54
N GLN A 97 -8.79 -4.31 6.43
CA GLN A 97 -8.93 -5.74 6.13
C GLN A 97 -10.07 -6.30 6.98
N THR A 98 -11.08 -6.84 6.36
CA THR A 98 -12.21 -7.48 7.02
C THR A 98 -12.32 -8.92 6.54
N GLY A 99 -12.57 -9.84 7.46
CA GLY A 99 -12.57 -11.28 7.19
C GLY A 99 -11.34 -11.97 7.74
N SER A 100 -11.02 -13.13 7.21
CA SER A 100 -9.97 -13.96 7.80
C SER A 100 -8.84 -14.27 6.82
N THR A 101 -7.64 -14.36 7.35
CA THR A 101 -6.45 -14.80 6.61
C THR A 101 -6.14 -13.93 5.39
N ASN A 102 -6.47 -12.65 5.46
CA ASN A 102 -6.05 -11.70 4.43
C ASN A 102 -4.59 -11.29 4.65
N SER A 103 -3.84 -11.24 3.57
CA SER A 103 -2.43 -10.83 3.60
C SER A 103 -2.20 -9.60 2.74
N PHE A 104 -1.46 -8.65 3.27
CA PHE A 104 -0.97 -7.49 2.54
C PHE A 104 0.53 -7.31 2.83
N SER A 105 1.34 -7.53 1.84
CA SER A 105 2.77 -7.29 1.93
C SER A 105 3.09 -5.99 1.20
N LEU A 106 3.56 -5.03 1.91
CA LEU A 106 3.78 -3.68 1.43
C LEU A 106 5.28 -3.43 1.29
N THR A 107 5.70 -2.83 0.25
CA THR A 107 6.99 -2.16 0.14
C THR A 107 6.74 -0.86 -0.60
N GLN A 108 6.87 0.24 0.06
CA GLN A 108 6.82 1.55 -0.56
C GLN A 108 8.20 2.17 -0.38
N GLY A 109 8.85 2.57 -1.39
CA GLY A 109 10.22 3.09 -1.32
C GLY A 109 10.29 4.53 -0.81
N ASN A 110 11.47 5.10 -0.89
CA ASN A 110 11.73 6.49 -0.54
C ASN A 110 11.10 7.42 -1.58
N PHE A 111 10.20 8.29 -1.13
CA PHE A 111 9.61 9.35 -1.95
C PHE A 111 10.24 10.68 -1.60
N GLY A 112 10.93 11.26 -2.55
CA GLY A 112 11.21 12.70 -2.50
C GLY A 112 9.89 13.46 -2.66
N THR A 113 9.75 14.48 -1.86
CA THR A 113 8.74 15.55 -1.82
C THR A 113 7.49 15.42 -2.70
N ASN A 114 6.36 15.38 -2.02
CA ASN A 114 5.01 15.74 -2.45
C ASN A 114 4.12 14.64 -3.02
N ALA A 115 3.01 14.53 -2.36
CA ALA A 115 1.79 13.81 -2.66
C ALA A 115 1.93 12.28 -2.71
N GLY A 116 1.13 11.66 -1.93
CA GLY A 116 0.90 10.24 -1.93
C GLY A 116 -0.55 9.97 -1.62
N SER A 117 -1.02 8.84 -1.89
CA SER A 117 -2.24 8.28 -1.34
C SER A 117 -2.14 6.78 -1.49
N MET A 118 -2.75 6.08 -0.54
CA MET A 118 -2.88 4.64 -0.69
C MET A 118 -4.23 4.27 -0.25
N THR A 119 -5.12 3.80 -0.63
CA THR A 119 -6.34 3.26 -0.04
C THR A 119 -6.39 1.78 -0.36
N VAL A 120 -6.42 0.94 0.59
CA VAL A 120 -6.58 -0.49 0.37
C VAL A 120 -7.80 -0.91 1.15
N THR A 121 -8.72 -1.57 0.59
CA THR A 121 -9.85 -2.16 1.29
C THR A 121 -9.95 -3.59 0.84
N LYS A 122 -10.06 -4.50 1.75
CA LYS A 122 -10.35 -5.90 1.46
C LYS A 122 -11.58 -6.30 2.24
N THR A 123 -12.34 -7.17 1.72
CA THR A 123 -13.49 -7.78 2.40
C THR A 123 -13.58 -9.21 1.92
N GLY A 124 -13.79 -10.14 2.84
CA GLY A 124 -13.78 -11.56 2.58
C GLY A 124 -12.49 -12.23 3.03
N ASP A 125 -12.31 -13.47 2.68
CA ASP A 125 -11.27 -14.32 3.24
C ASP A 125 -10.17 -14.66 2.24
N ASN A 126 -8.97 -14.89 2.76
CA ASN A 126 -7.82 -15.38 1.99
C ASN A 126 -7.45 -14.51 0.78
N ASN A 127 -7.66 -13.22 0.86
CA ASN A 127 -7.21 -12.33 -0.19
C ASN A 127 -5.74 -11.94 0.03
N THR A 128 -4.96 -12.02 -1.02
CA THR A 128 -3.53 -11.66 -1.00
C THR A 128 -3.28 -10.46 -1.90
N VAL A 129 -2.56 -9.49 -1.39
CA VAL A 129 -2.03 -8.37 -2.18
C VAL A 129 -0.54 -8.27 -1.90
N THR A 130 0.25 -8.12 -2.91
CA THR A 130 1.65 -7.71 -2.79
C THR A 130 1.78 -6.40 -3.54
N PHE A 131 2.22 -5.38 -2.88
CA PHE A 131 2.41 -4.07 -3.46
C PHE A 131 3.88 -3.72 -3.35
N THR A 132 4.50 -3.32 -4.41
CA THR A 132 5.87 -2.85 -4.40
C THR A 132 5.93 -1.59 -5.24
N MET A 133 6.42 -0.52 -4.71
CA MET A 133 6.59 0.74 -5.44
C MET A 133 7.97 1.31 -5.17
N ALA A 134 8.99 0.49 -5.22
CA ALA A 134 10.37 0.95 -5.10
C ALA A 134 10.73 1.85 -6.28
N SER A 135 10.60 3.14 -6.11
CA SER A 135 11.12 4.14 -7.04
C SER A 135 12.34 4.81 -6.45
N THR A 136 13.41 4.87 -7.19
CA THR A 136 14.61 5.65 -6.85
C THR A 136 14.52 7.11 -7.30
N ALA A 137 13.40 7.51 -7.88
CA ALA A 137 13.21 8.84 -8.43
C ALA A 137 12.07 9.59 -7.74
N ASP A 138 12.18 10.91 -7.71
CA ASP A 138 11.18 11.82 -7.15
C ASP A 138 9.78 11.49 -7.70
N THR A 139 8.91 10.95 -6.86
CA THR A 139 7.52 10.70 -7.20
C THR A 139 6.66 11.75 -6.56
N SER A 140 6.19 12.67 -7.32
CA SER A 140 5.05 13.48 -6.96
C SER A 140 3.80 12.89 -7.58
N ASN A 141 2.72 12.76 -6.83
CA ASN A 141 1.40 12.32 -7.27
C ASN A 141 1.28 10.82 -7.61
N TYR A 142 1.43 9.93 -6.64
CA TYR A 142 0.87 8.60 -6.85
C TYR A 142 -0.52 8.52 -6.21
N LEU A 143 -1.40 7.78 -6.78
CA LEU A 143 -2.67 7.40 -6.19
C LEU A 143 -2.84 5.90 -6.45
N TYR A 144 -2.87 5.14 -5.42
CA TYR A 144 -3.12 3.71 -5.50
C TYR A 144 -4.39 3.42 -4.72
N ASN A 145 -5.44 3.06 -5.37
CA ASN A 145 -6.66 2.60 -4.73
C ASN A 145 -6.83 1.13 -5.09
N LEU A 146 -6.93 0.28 -4.15
CA LEU A 146 -7.25 -1.13 -4.36
C LEU A 146 -8.53 -1.42 -3.58
N THR A 147 -9.47 -2.02 -4.18
CA THR A 147 -10.65 -2.55 -3.49
C THR A 147 -10.78 -4.01 -3.88
N ILE A 148 -10.91 -4.88 -2.94
CA ILE A 148 -11.20 -6.30 -3.16
C ILE A 148 -12.45 -6.62 -2.37
N SER A 149 -13.40 -7.27 -3.00
CA SER A 149 -14.56 -7.86 -2.32
C SER A 149 -14.75 -9.27 -2.82
N GLY A 150 -14.81 -10.23 -1.90
CA GLY A 150 -14.84 -11.64 -2.19
C GLY A 150 -13.63 -12.39 -1.65
N ASN A 151 -13.49 -13.63 -2.01
CA ASN A 151 -12.54 -14.53 -1.38
C ASN A 151 -11.45 -15.01 -2.36
N HIS A 152 -10.28 -15.34 -1.83
CA HIS A 152 -9.20 -15.97 -2.60
C HIS A 152 -8.74 -15.14 -3.81
N ASN A 153 -8.83 -13.86 -3.75
CA ASN A 153 -8.29 -13.00 -4.81
C ASN A 153 -6.81 -12.72 -4.57
N THR A 154 -6.04 -12.75 -5.63
CA THR A 154 -4.61 -12.46 -5.62
C THR A 154 -4.32 -11.23 -6.47
N VAL A 155 -3.58 -10.30 -5.92
CA VAL A 155 -3.09 -9.13 -6.65
C VAL A 155 -1.59 -9.02 -6.46
N THR A 156 -0.88 -8.75 -7.51
CA THR A 156 0.51 -8.33 -7.46
C THR A 156 0.61 -7.03 -8.24
N SER A 157 1.13 -6.00 -7.63
CA SER A 157 1.29 -4.70 -8.25
C SER A 157 2.73 -4.24 -8.05
N THR A 158 3.45 -4.03 -9.11
CA THR A 158 4.80 -3.48 -9.10
C THR A 158 4.76 -2.17 -9.88
N MET A 159 5.08 -1.09 -9.25
CA MET A 159 5.06 0.25 -9.83
C MET A 159 6.42 0.88 -9.65
N ASN A 160 7.10 1.14 -10.73
CA ASN A 160 8.43 1.72 -10.76
C ASN A 160 8.48 2.91 -11.74
N SER A 161 7.45 3.72 -11.77
CA SER A 161 7.43 4.93 -12.58
C SER A 161 6.93 6.15 -11.79
N LYS A 162 7.31 7.33 -12.25
CA LYS A 162 6.87 8.59 -11.66
C LYS A 162 5.40 8.84 -11.98
N TYR A 163 4.68 9.50 -11.09
CA TYR A 163 3.30 9.98 -11.28
C TYR A 163 2.27 8.89 -11.58
N ILE A 164 2.34 7.79 -10.85
CA ILE A 164 1.48 6.64 -11.06
C ILE A 164 0.08 6.91 -10.51
N GLU A 165 -0.92 6.55 -11.28
CA GLU A 165 -2.28 6.37 -10.82
C GLU A 165 -2.69 4.92 -11.16
N ASN A 166 -3.01 4.13 -10.16
CA ASN A 166 -3.36 2.72 -10.35
C ASN A 166 -4.60 2.41 -9.49
N ASN A 167 -5.73 2.33 -10.12
CA ASN A 167 -7.00 2.01 -9.50
C ASN A 167 -7.37 0.56 -9.85
N ILE A 168 -7.39 -0.30 -8.87
CA ILE A 168 -7.73 -1.72 -9.05
C ILE A 168 -8.99 -2.00 -8.27
N THR A 169 -9.98 -2.59 -8.88
CA THR A 169 -11.17 -3.10 -8.20
C THR A 169 -11.40 -4.54 -8.64
N LEU A 170 -11.48 -5.44 -7.69
CA LEU A 170 -11.87 -6.83 -7.94
C LEU A 170 -13.12 -7.14 -7.14
N THR A 171 -14.09 -7.73 -7.77
CA THR A 171 -15.32 -8.18 -7.13
C THR A 171 -15.60 -9.61 -7.56
N GLY A 172 -15.75 -10.52 -6.60
CA GLY A 172 -15.91 -11.93 -6.83
C GLY A 172 -14.75 -12.75 -6.25
N ASN A 173 -14.66 -13.99 -6.64
CA ASN A 173 -13.73 -14.93 -6.01
C ASN A 173 -12.69 -15.49 -6.99
N TYR A 174 -11.55 -15.86 -6.44
CA TYR A 174 -10.47 -16.52 -7.20
C TYR A 174 -9.95 -15.72 -8.39
N ASN A 175 -10.03 -14.41 -8.36
CA ASN A 175 -9.46 -13.57 -9.40
C ASN A 175 -7.96 -13.36 -9.16
N SER A 176 -7.19 -13.42 -10.23
CA SER A 176 -5.75 -13.14 -10.24
C SER A 176 -5.48 -11.88 -11.08
N TYR A 177 -4.80 -10.92 -10.51
CA TYR A 177 -4.50 -9.67 -11.17
C TYR A 177 -3.03 -9.29 -10.95
N THR A 178 -2.32 -9.10 -12.02
CA THR A 178 -0.90 -8.70 -11.96
C THR A 178 -0.69 -7.46 -12.80
N THR A 179 -0.04 -6.46 -12.23
CA THR A 179 0.41 -5.28 -12.97
C THR A 179 1.88 -5.02 -12.76
N VAL A 180 2.53 -4.58 -13.82
CA VAL A 180 3.88 -4.04 -13.81
C VAL A 180 3.87 -2.75 -14.61
N GLN A 181 4.28 -1.66 -13.98
CA GLN A 181 4.40 -0.35 -14.61
C GLN A 181 5.83 0.15 -14.46
N ASN A 182 6.56 0.25 -15.56
CA ASN A 182 7.96 0.68 -15.55
C ASN A 182 8.18 1.84 -16.51
N GLY A 183 8.92 2.82 -16.07
CA GLY A 183 9.73 3.70 -16.92
C GLY A 183 9.20 5.08 -17.22
N ALA A 184 7.94 5.34 -17.50
CA ALA A 184 7.54 6.66 -17.95
C ALA A 184 7.76 7.75 -16.90
N ASN A 185 8.59 8.71 -17.26
CA ASN A 185 8.78 9.92 -16.49
C ASN A 185 7.66 10.92 -16.86
N GLY A 186 6.58 10.92 -16.10
CA GLY A 186 5.67 12.05 -16.13
C GLY A 186 6.38 13.33 -15.68
N THR A 187 5.82 14.46 -15.97
CA THR A 187 6.19 15.75 -15.36
C THR A 187 5.17 16.10 -14.29
N ALA A 188 5.42 17.12 -13.49
CA ALA A 188 4.49 17.56 -12.45
C ALA A 188 3.06 17.83 -12.95
N ASN A 189 2.90 18.01 -14.25
CA ASN A 189 1.61 18.32 -14.90
C ASN A 189 1.15 17.24 -15.89
N THR A 190 1.91 16.19 -16.09
CA THR A 190 1.54 15.07 -16.95
C THR A 190 1.62 13.78 -16.16
N PRO A 191 0.53 13.03 -16.04
CA PRO A 191 0.54 11.76 -15.34
C PRO A 191 1.53 10.79 -15.98
N GLY A 192 2.11 9.91 -15.19
CA GLY A 192 2.86 8.77 -15.68
C GLY A 192 1.95 7.69 -16.26
N HIS A 193 2.39 6.46 -16.25
CA HIS A 193 1.52 5.36 -16.64
C HIS A 193 0.30 5.29 -15.72
N LYS A 194 -0.86 5.11 -16.32
CA LYS A 194 -2.12 5.01 -15.59
C LYS A 194 -2.84 3.72 -15.93
N ILE A 195 -3.28 3.01 -14.91
CA ILE A 195 -4.19 1.87 -15.06
C ILE A 195 -5.44 2.17 -14.25
N THR A 196 -6.58 2.08 -14.87
CA THR A 196 -7.87 2.01 -14.20
C THR A 196 -8.51 0.69 -14.60
N SER A 197 -8.83 -0.15 -13.63
CA SER A 197 -9.37 -1.46 -13.94
C SER A 197 -10.50 -1.85 -12.99
N ALA A 198 -11.45 -2.58 -13.52
CA ALA A 198 -12.49 -3.25 -12.77
C ALA A 198 -12.61 -4.70 -13.27
N ILE A 199 -12.50 -5.65 -12.36
CA ILE A 199 -12.67 -7.08 -12.65
C ILE A 199 -13.85 -7.57 -11.82
N ILE A 200 -14.90 -7.99 -12.49
CA ILE A 200 -16.15 -8.43 -11.89
C ILE A 200 -16.47 -9.84 -12.32
N GLY A 201 -16.58 -10.75 -11.38
CA GLY A 201 -16.85 -12.17 -11.64
C GLY A 201 -15.82 -13.06 -10.95
N ASN A 202 -15.76 -14.30 -11.36
CA ASN A 202 -14.92 -15.29 -10.67
C ASN A 202 -13.87 -15.90 -11.60
N SER A 203 -12.75 -16.27 -11.01
CA SER A 203 -11.67 -17.00 -11.69
C SER A 203 -11.12 -16.28 -12.92
N ASN A 204 -11.11 -14.96 -12.89
CA ASN A 204 -10.54 -14.17 -13.96
C ASN A 204 -9.04 -13.97 -13.74
N THR A 205 -8.27 -13.99 -14.82
CA THR A 205 -6.84 -13.72 -14.81
C THR A 205 -6.54 -12.50 -15.66
N VAL A 206 -5.91 -11.52 -15.06
CA VAL A 206 -5.51 -10.29 -15.75
C VAL A 206 -4.02 -10.06 -15.53
N SER A 207 -3.30 -9.80 -16.61
CA SER A 207 -1.90 -9.42 -16.59
C SER A 207 -1.69 -8.15 -17.42
N ILE A 208 -1.15 -7.11 -16.82
CA ILE A 208 -0.89 -5.83 -17.48
C ILE A 208 0.57 -5.46 -17.29
N THR A 209 1.23 -5.16 -18.39
CA THR A 209 2.59 -4.63 -18.38
C THR A 209 2.61 -3.32 -19.17
N GLN A 210 3.04 -2.26 -18.52
CA GLN A 210 3.30 -0.97 -19.16
C GLN A 210 4.77 -0.65 -19.02
N ASN A 211 5.44 -0.56 -20.16
CA ASN A 211 6.84 -0.15 -20.23
C ASN A 211 6.95 1.05 -21.17
N GLY A 212 7.74 2.03 -20.81
CA GLY A 212 7.98 3.17 -21.66
C GLY A 212 8.77 4.24 -20.93
N THR A 213 9.55 5.01 -21.65
CA THR A 213 10.42 6.02 -21.05
C THR A 213 10.06 7.45 -21.44
N THR A 214 9.22 7.62 -22.43
CA THR A 214 8.98 8.93 -23.03
C THR A 214 7.54 9.39 -23.03
N THR A 215 6.60 8.47 -23.08
CA THR A 215 5.16 8.79 -23.13
C THR A 215 4.37 7.99 -22.10
N PRO A 216 3.45 8.63 -21.39
CA PRO A 216 2.54 7.92 -20.49
C PRO A 216 1.59 7.01 -21.27
N ASN A 217 1.44 5.80 -20.78
CA ASN A 217 0.47 4.85 -21.30
C ASN A 217 -0.76 4.80 -20.38
N ILE A 218 -1.93 4.81 -20.96
CA ILE A 218 -3.19 4.76 -20.22
C ILE A 218 -3.93 3.48 -20.58
N ILE A 219 -4.33 2.73 -19.57
CA ILE A 219 -5.18 1.55 -19.69
C ILE A 219 -6.45 1.77 -18.87
N ASN A 220 -7.59 1.66 -19.55
CA ASN A 220 -8.88 1.51 -18.90
C ASN A 220 -9.41 0.11 -19.23
N LEU A 221 -9.49 -0.74 -18.24
CA LEU A 221 -9.87 -2.13 -18.40
C LEU A 221 -11.13 -2.44 -17.59
N ASN A 222 -12.10 -3.02 -18.25
CA ASN A 222 -13.26 -3.61 -17.57
C ASN A 222 -13.42 -5.07 -18.03
N VAL A 223 -13.33 -5.97 -17.09
CA VAL A 223 -13.54 -7.40 -17.30
C VAL A 223 -14.76 -7.83 -16.50
N THR A 224 -15.80 -8.24 -17.19
CA THR A 224 -17.03 -8.75 -16.57
C THR A 224 -17.32 -10.15 -17.07
N GLY A 225 -17.44 -11.09 -16.18
CA GLY A 225 -17.66 -12.49 -16.49
C GLY A 225 -16.81 -13.42 -15.64
N ASN A 226 -16.81 -14.69 -15.99
CA ASN A 226 -16.05 -15.70 -15.26
C ASN A 226 -15.05 -16.39 -16.20
N ASN A 227 -13.95 -16.85 -15.61
CA ASN A 227 -12.90 -17.61 -16.32
C ASN A 227 -12.31 -16.85 -17.54
N THR A 228 -12.26 -15.55 -17.48
CA THR A 228 -11.64 -14.76 -18.55
C THR A 228 -10.13 -14.63 -18.31
N SER A 229 -9.37 -14.60 -19.41
CA SER A 229 -7.94 -14.32 -19.37
C SER A 229 -7.64 -13.14 -20.27
N THR A 230 -7.00 -12.13 -19.72
CA THR A 230 -6.66 -10.88 -20.41
C THR A 230 -5.19 -10.55 -20.19
N THR A 231 -4.45 -10.33 -21.26
CA THR A 231 -3.07 -9.88 -21.20
C THR A 231 -2.91 -8.62 -22.03
N ILE A 232 -2.36 -7.57 -21.44
CA ILE A 232 -2.09 -6.28 -22.10
C ILE A 232 -0.62 -5.94 -21.91
N VAL A 233 0.05 -5.65 -22.99
CA VAL A 233 1.42 -5.15 -22.98
C VAL A 233 1.48 -3.86 -23.80
N GLN A 234 2.00 -2.81 -23.19
CA GLN A 234 2.25 -1.52 -23.84
C GLN A 234 3.71 -1.11 -23.65
N HIS A 235 4.32 -0.61 -24.70
CA HIS A 235 5.72 -0.17 -24.76
C HIS A 235 5.82 1.31 -25.12
#